data_182a8f887a56d1cc0d5532a726278df8
#
_entry.id   182a8f887a56d1cc0d5532a726278df8
#
_cell.length_a   1.000
_cell.length_b   1.000
_cell.length_c   1.000
_cell.angle_alpha   90.00
_cell.angle_beta   90.00
_cell.angle_gamma   90.00
#
_symmetry.space_group_name_H-M   'P 1'
#
loop_
_entity.id
_entity.type
_entity.pdbx_description
1 polymer ?
#
loop_
_entity_poly.entity_id
_entity_poly.type
_entity_poly.pdbx_seq_one_letter_code
_entity_poly.pdbx_strand_id
1 'polypeptide(L)'
;METHSRLEFCLHTWGANSYGQLGQGHAEDQCVPRLSDSSALQGRAVRSVSGGGGHSVVITESGEVFVCGQNDRGQLGLGHNINISTLQLCPGLNQRVTHVTCGWDFTLLLTDYYQVLACGSNAFGQLGVGETTKQTADLLAVVGLKEPIVSVAAGLRHSLAVSDSGCVYQWGTGLFSHAKRALSPHPVPSHLCSRVPYLVPGLNQRKPQLVAAGSAHCACLTEEGDLFLWGSNKHGQLTTAEPFLPTPTLLKPCLFKAEKVLKVWSGWTHNVAQTESGKVFTWGRGDYGQLGRRVSTSQKTEQHADGSVAEGGSQTKENCLPEEIKVLIGATQISCGSEHNLAIVEHA
;
A
#
# COMPACT_ATOMS: atom_id res chain seq x y z
N MET A 1 -45.06 -5.91 8.97
CA MET A 1 -43.77 -5.55 9.62
C MET A 1 -42.69 -6.32 8.90
N GLU A 2 -42.08 -5.73 7.90
CA GLU A 2 -40.95 -6.33 7.21
C GLU A 2 -39.72 -6.19 8.11
N THR A 3 -39.24 -7.30 8.64
CA THR A 3 -37.95 -7.37 9.32
C THR A 3 -36.88 -7.22 8.27
N HIS A 4 -36.36 -6.01 8.08
CA HIS A 4 -35.10 -5.80 7.37
C HIS A 4 -34.04 -6.59 8.15
N SER A 5 -33.59 -7.72 7.61
CA SER A 5 -32.41 -8.41 8.10
C SER A 5 -31.24 -7.43 8.00
N ARG A 6 -30.80 -6.90 9.13
CA ARG A 6 -29.56 -6.13 9.22
C ARG A 6 -28.45 -7.08 8.76
N LEU A 7 -27.78 -6.76 7.67
CA LEU A 7 -26.56 -7.45 7.27
C LEU A 7 -25.55 -7.25 8.40
N GLU A 8 -25.28 -8.29 9.17
CA GLU A 8 -24.22 -8.29 10.16
C GLU A 8 -22.89 -8.43 9.44
N PHE A 9 -22.09 -7.37 9.45
CA PHE A 9 -20.72 -7.42 8.94
C PHE A 9 -19.83 -8.14 9.93
N CYS A 10 -19.16 -9.20 9.49
CA CYS A 10 -18.21 -9.95 10.27
C CYS A 10 -16.78 -9.66 9.77
N LEU A 11 -15.90 -9.17 10.65
CA LEU A 11 -14.48 -8.99 10.36
C LEU A 11 -13.72 -10.27 10.73
N HIS A 12 -13.09 -10.90 9.75
CA HIS A 12 -12.21 -12.06 9.97
C HIS A 12 -10.76 -11.66 9.76
N THR A 13 -9.90 -12.10 10.67
CA THR A 13 -8.47 -11.81 10.65
C THR A 13 -7.67 -13.10 10.85
N TRP A 14 -6.49 -13.20 10.24
CA TRP A 14 -5.56 -14.33 10.38
C TRP A 14 -4.14 -13.91 9.97
N GLY A 15 -3.17 -14.74 10.30
CA GLY A 15 -1.75 -14.52 10.06
C GLY A 15 -0.98 -14.25 11.35
N ALA A 16 0.15 -13.54 11.25
CA ALA A 16 0.98 -13.14 12.37
C ALA A 16 0.24 -12.18 13.31
N ASN A 17 0.41 -12.37 14.62
CA ASN A 17 -0.32 -11.61 15.64
C ASN A 17 0.57 -11.20 16.84
N SER A 18 1.87 -11.18 16.69
CA SER A 18 2.81 -10.91 17.79
C SER A 18 2.59 -9.57 18.51
N TYR A 19 1.87 -8.64 17.88
CA TYR A 19 1.53 -7.33 18.42
C TYR A 19 0.03 -7.16 18.73
N GLY A 20 -0.80 -8.19 18.48
CA GLY A 20 -2.25 -8.09 18.59
C GLY A 20 -2.92 -7.45 17.35
N GLN A 21 -2.24 -7.41 16.21
CA GLN A 21 -2.71 -6.79 14.97
C GLN A 21 -3.94 -7.46 14.35
N LEU A 22 -4.32 -8.66 14.79
CA LEU A 22 -5.55 -9.33 14.37
C LEU A 22 -6.80 -8.83 15.12
N GLY A 23 -6.64 -8.05 16.20
CA GLY A 23 -7.76 -7.49 16.96
C GLY A 23 -8.61 -8.54 17.67
N GLN A 24 -8.04 -9.69 18.08
CA GLN A 24 -8.74 -10.84 18.66
C GLN A 24 -8.60 -10.94 20.20
N GLY A 25 -8.00 -9.91 20.84
CA GLY A 25 -7.81 -9.88 22.29
C GLY A 25 -6.58 -10.63 22.80
N HIS A 26 -5.77 -11.21 21.91
CA HIS A 26 -4.55 -11.94 22.24
C HIS A 26 -3.43 -11.63 21.20
N ALA A 27 -2.24 -12.20 21.40
CA ALA A 27 -1.09 -12.02 20.52
C ALA A 27 -0.60 -13.36 19.88
N GLU A 28 -1.48 -14.34 19.76
CA GLU A 28 -1.17 -15.65 19.16
C GLU A 28 -1.46 -15.61 17.66
N ASP A 29 -0.55 -16.17 16.84
CA ASP A 29 -0.71 -16.28 15.40
C ASP A 29 -1.91 -17.18 15.04
N GLN A 30 -2.61 -16.86 13.96
CA GLN A 30 -3.76 -17.61 13.49
C GLN A 30 -3.52 -18.15 12.08
N CYS A 31 -3.52 -19.47 11.92
CA CYS A 31 -3.31 -20.12 10.62
C CYS A 31 -4.57 -20.15 9.73
N VAL A 32 -5.73 -19.83 10.29
CA VAL A 32 -7.02 -19.82 9.59
C VAL A 32 -7.82 -18.57 9.96
N PRO A 33 -8.73 -18.09 9.09
CA PRO A 33 -9.59 -16.96 9.40
C PRO A 33 -10.37 -17.16 10.70
N ARG A 34 -10.25 -16.21 11.62
CA ARG A 34 -10.99 -16.15 12.88
C ARG A 34 -11.76 -14.84 12.95
N LEU A 35 -12.90 -14.89 13.59
CA LEU A 35 -13.69 -13.70 13.85
C LEU A 35 -12.89 -12.77 14.78
N SER A 36 -12.67 -11.54 14.36
CA SER A 36 -12.11 -10.48 15.21
C SER A 36 -13.08 -10.12 16.32
N ASP A 37 -12.59 -9.68 17.47
CA ASP A 37 -13.44 -9.08 18.47
C ASP A 37 -14.01 -7.75 17.97
N SER A 38 -15.19 -7.83 17.41
CA SER A 38 -15.91 -6.69 16.86
C SER A 38 -16.81 -5.98 17.88
N SER A 39 -16.72 -6.33 19.18
CA SER A 39 -17.52 -5.72 20.24
C SER A 39 -17.35 -4.19 20.31
N ALA A 40 -16.15 -3.70 20.05
CA ALA A 40 -15.86 -2.27 19.95
C ALA A 40 -16.60 -1.57 18.82
N LEU A 41 -16.91 -2.27 17.72
CA LEU A 41 -17.63 -1.72 16.57
C LEU A 41 -19.12 -1.50 16.89
N GLN A 42 -19.68 -2.15 17.90
CA GLN A 42 -21.07 -1.98 18.34
C GLN A 42 -22.09 -2.04 17.20
N GLY A 43 -21.91 -2.96 16.25
CA GLY A 43 -22.77 -3.12 15.06
C GLY A 43 -22.58 -2.06 13.97
N ARG A 44 -21.52 -1.26 14.03
CA ARG A 44 -21.16 -0.33 12.94
C ARG A 44 -20.70 -1.11 11.70
N ALA A 45 -21.21 -0.73 10.54
CA ALA A 45 -20.80 -1.32 9.27
C ALA A 45 -19.36 -0.90 8.93
N VAL A 46 -18.52 -1.87 8.55
CA VAL A 46 -17.15 -1.66 8.10
C VAL A 46 -17.15 -1.24 6.64
N ARG A 47 -16.49 -0.14 6.32
CA ARG A 47 -16.30 0.39 4.97
C ARG A 47 -14.99 -0.10 4.35
N SER A 48 -13.90 -0.04 5.10
CA SER A 48 -12.58 -0.45 4.61
C SER A 48 -11.64 -0.86 5.73
N VAL A 49 -10.63 -1.61 5.37
CA VAL A 49 -9.56 -2.09 6.25
C VAL A 49 -8.20 -1.81 5.61
N SER A 50 -7.18 -1.57 6.45
CA SER A 50 -5.80 -1.43 6.01
C SER A 50 -4.86 -2.05 7.03
N GLY A 51 -3.82 -2.75 6.56
CA GLY A 51 -2.79 -3.35 7.40
C GLY A 51 -1.42 -2.74 7.14
N GLY A 52 -0.66 -2.50 8.20
CA GLY A 52 0.74 -2.08 8.16
C GLY A 52 1.71 -3.22 8.49
N GLY A 53 2.92 -2.90 8.97
CA GLY A 53 3.92 -3.89 9.37
C GLY A 53 3.48 -4.76 10.55
N GLY A 54 2.81 -4.17 11.53
CA GLY A 54 2.34 -4.89 12.73
C GLY A 54 1.07 -4.27 13.32
N HIS A 55 0.33 -3.46 12.56
CA HIS A 55 -0.91 -2.81 13.02
C HIS A 55 -1.99 -2.86 11.95
N SER A 56 -3.23 -2.73 12.38
CA SER A 56 -4.41 -2.77 11.53
C SER A 56 -5.34 -1.60 11.84
N VAL A 57 -5.98 -1.09 10.79
CA VAL A 57 -6.94 0.01 10.86
C VAL A 57 -8.22 -0.38 10.15
N VAL A 58 -9.36 -0.08 10.77
CA VAL A 58 -10.71 -0.30 10.26
C VAL A 58 -11.43 1.04 10.20
N ILE A 59 -12.04 1.36 9.06
CA ILE A 59 -12.92 2.52 8.90
C ILE A 59 -14.35 2.04 8.77
N THR A 60 -15.25 2.67 9.52
CA THR A 60 -16.70 2.43 9.43
C THR A 60 -17.35 3.28 8.33
N GLU A 61 -18.58 2.95 7.95
CA GLU A 61 -19.38 3.77 7.01
C GLU A 61 -19.61 5.19 7.51
N SER A 62 -19.63 5.39 8.85
CA SER A 62 -19.71 6.71 9.48
C SER A 62 -18.39 7.50 9.42
N GLY A 63 -17.27 6.87 9.01
CA GLY A 63 -15.95 7.47 8.95
C GLY A 63 -15.20 7.47 10.30
N GLU A 64 -15.66 6.67 11.27
CA GLU A 64 -14.93 6.43 12.52
C GLU A 64 -13.77 5.45 12.26
N VAL A 65 -12.67 5.63 12.98
CA VAL A 65 -11.44 4.85 12.81
C VAL A 65 -11.20 3.98 14.04
N PHE A 66 -11.06 2.68 13.83
CA PHE A 66 -10.68 1.71 14.84
C PHE A 66 -9.32 1.11 14.51
N VAL A 67 -8.50 0.90 15.53
CA VAL A 67 -7.10 0.51 15.38
C VAL A 67 -6.74 -0.62 16.36
N CYS A 68 -5.78 -1.47 15.98
CA CYS A 68 -5.16 -2.46 16.86
C CYS A 68 -3.75 -2.83 16.37
N GLY A 69 -2.98 -3.49 17.22
CA GLY A 69 -1.65 -3.99 16.93
C GLY A 69 -0.53 -3.18 17.56
N GLN A 70 0.59 -3.17 16.86
CA GLN A 70 1.82 -2.50 17.26
C GLN A 70 1.64 -0.99 17.37
N ASN A 71 2.18 -0.41 18.45
CA ASN A 71 2.07 1.02 18.73
C ASN A 71 3.32 1.65 19.36
N ASP A 72 4.45 0.97 19.34
CA ASP A 72 5.70 1.47 19.94
C ASP A 72 6.22 2.75 19.28
N ARG A 73 5.74 3.09 18.10
CA ARG A 73 6.00 4.34 17.37
C ARG A 73 4.84 5.33 17.43
N GLY A 74 3.70 4.95 18.01
CA GLY A 74 2.48 5.75 18.01
C GLY A 74 1.64 5.58 16.73
N GLN A 75 1.87 4.52 15.95
CA GLN A 75 1.22 4.29 14.66
C GLN A 75 -0.29 4.06 14.73
N LEU A 76 -0.85 3.87 15.91
CA LEU A 76 -2.30 3.78 16.13
C LEU A 76 -2.99 5.13 16.33
N GLY A 77 -2.24 6.22 16.59
CA GLY A 77 -2.82 7.55 16.78
C GLY A 77 -3.64 7.70 18.08
N LEU A 78 -3.31 6.93 19.13
CA LEU A 78 -4.07 6.85 20.39
C LEU A 78 -3.58 7.80 21.49
N GLY A 79 -2.59 8.66 21.24
CA GLY A 79 -1.98 9.53 22.25
C GLY A 79 -1.01 8.81 23.19
N HIS A 80 -0.71 7.53 22.94
CA HIS A 80 0.22 6.71 23.72
C HIS A 80 0.93 5.68 22.82
N ASN A 81 1.95 4.97 23.35
CA ASN A 81 2.76 4.01 22.60
C ASN A 81 2.58 2.55 23.10
N ILE A 82 1.41 2.19 23.62
CA ILE A 82 1.10 0.85 24.12
C ILE A 82 0.43 0.05 23.01
N ASN A 83 0.90 -1.18 22.74
CA ASN A 83 0.29 -2.12 21.81
C ASN A 83 -1.12 -2.50 22.27
N ILE A 84 -2.05 -2.65 21.35
CA ILE A 84 -3.46 -2.94 21.63
C ILE A 84 -3.89 -4.19 20.84
N SER A 85 -4.34 -5.23 21.55
CA SER A 85 -4.77 -6.50 20.94
C SER A 85 -6.25 -6.59 20.55
N THR A 86 -7.05 -5.57 20.88
CA THR A 86 -8.46 -5.42 20.50
C THR A 86 -8.66 -4.16 19.69
N LEU A 87 -9.73 -4.11 18.90
CA LEU A 87 -10.09 -2.88 18.19
C LEU A 87 -10.42 -1.77 19.17
N GLN A 88 -9.77 -0.63 19.04
CA GLN A 88 -10.01 0.56 19.84
C GLN A 88 -10.33 1.76 18.95
N LEU A 89 -11.36 2.53 19.30
CA LEU A 89 -11.72 3.76 18.60
C LEU A 89 -10.58 4.78 18.75
N CYS A 90 -10.10 5.32 17.62
CA CYS A 90 -9.12 6.39 17.59
C CYS A 90 -9.75 7.69 18.11
N PRO A 91 -9.23 8.28 19.19
CA PRO A 91 -9.82 9.48 19.78
C PRO A 91 -9.47 10.74 18.99
N GLY A 92 -10.20 11.83 19.24
CA GLY A 92 -9.83 13.17 18.79
C GLY A 92 -10.05 13.47 17.31
N LEU A 93 -10.66 12.55 16.54
CA LEU A 93 -11.05 12.80 15.19
C LEU A 93 -12.39 13.57 15.15
N ASN A 94 -12.32 14.87 14.87
CA ASN A 94 -13.51 15.73 14.70
C ASN A 94 -14.07 15.70 13.27
N GLN A 95 -13.47 14.91 12.38
CA GLN A 95 -13.77 14.79 10.96
C GLN A 95 -13.95 13.31 10.61
N ARG A 96 -14.79 13.04 9.61
CA ARG A 96 -14.94 11.70 9.07
C ARG A 96 -13.69 11.32 8.26
N VAL A 97 -13.18 10.13 8.48
CA VAL A 97 -12.09 9.58 7.65
C VAL A 97 -12.69 8.86 6.44
N THR A 98 -12.23 9.24 5.26
CA THR A 98 -12.69 8.67 3.99
C THR A 98 -11.77 7.57 3.48
N HIS A 99 -10.47 7.66 3.82
CA HIS A 99 -9.48 6.69 3.39
C HIS A 99 -8.36 6.55 4.43
N VAL A 100 -7.80 5.34 4.52
CA VAL A 100 -6.62 5.05 5.37
C VAL A 100 -5.62 4.23 4.58
N THR A 101 -4.35 4.48 4.83
CA THR A 101 -3.25 3.65 4.34
C THR A 101 -2.19 3.50 5.42
N CYS A 102 -1.72 2.28 5.60
CA CYS A 102 -0.73 1.93 6.60
C CYS A 102 0.63 1.66 5.93
N GLY A 103 1.66 2.33 6.43
CA GLY A 103 3.05 1.98 6.11
C GLY A 103 3.60 0.91 7.06
N TRP A 104 4.92 0.79 7.15
CA TRP A 104 5.53 -0.19 8.07
C TRP A 104 5.20 0.10 9.52
N ASP A 105 5.48 1.30 9.97
CA ASP A 105 5.38 1.76 11.36
C ASP A 105 4.71 3.16 11.46
N PHE A 106 3.83 3.47 10.52
CA PHE A 106 3.08 4.73 10.46
C PHE A 106 1.75 4.57 9.74
N THR A 107 0.86 5.51 9.95
CA THR A 107 -0.49 5.56 9.37
C THR A 107 -0.77 6.93 8.77
N LEU A 108 -1.40 6.96 7.61
CA LEU A 108 -1.96 8.16 6.99
C LEU A 108 -3.49 8.03 6.92
N LEU A 109 -4.19 9.09 7.29
CA LEU A 109 -5.64 9.19 7.21
C LEU A 109 -6.00 10.36 6.29
N LEU A 110 -6.94 10.14 5.37
CA LEU A 110 -7.55 11.18 4.55
C LEU A 110 -8.95 11.46 5.09
N THR A 111 -9.22 12.72 5.39
CA THR A 111 -10.51 13.16 5.94
C THR A 111 -11.47 13.63 4.84
N ASP A 112 -12.74 13.78 5.17
CA ASP A 112 -13.78 14.36 4.30
C ASP A 112 -13.59 15.87 4.01
N TYR A 113 -12.67 16.52 4.75
CA TYR A 113 -12.18 17.87 4.44
C TYR A 113 -10.92 17.84 3.57
N TYR A 114 -10.61 16.70 2.94
CA TYR A 114 -9.46 16.51 2.06
C TYR A 114 -8.09 16.75 2.72
N GLN A 115 -8.02 16.69 4.04
CA GLN A 115 -6.80 16.84 4.82
C GLN A 115 -6.16 15.47 5.05
N VAL A 116 -4.83 15.46 5.06
CA VAL A 116 -4.05 14.27 5.41
C VAL A 116 -3.53 14.41 6.83
N LEU A 117 -3.87 13.45 7.67
CA LEU A 117 -3.35 13.31 9.03
C LEU A 117 -2.40 12.12 9.08
N ALA A 118 -1.38 12.21 9.93
CA ALA A 118 -0.34 11.18 10.05
C ALA A 118 0.01 10.93 11.50
N CYS A 119 0.34 9.66 11.83
CA CYS A 119 0.90 9.26 13.13
C CYS A 119 1.87 8.08 12.95
N GLY A 120 2.72 7.85 13.95
CA GLY A 120 3.73 6.80 13.93
C GLY A 120 5.15 7.34 13.81
N SER A 121 6.01 6.56 13.17
CA SER A 121 7.42 6.87 12.95
C SER A 121 7.61 7.95 11.88
N ASN A 122 8.53 8.89 12.16
CA ASN A 122 8.98 9.90 11.21
C ASN A 122 10.52 9.84 10.98
N ALA A 123 11.13 8.70 11.28
CA ALA A 123 12.57 8.53 11.18
C ALA A 123 13.11 8.85 9.76
N PHE A 124 12.32 8.59 8.75
CA PHE A 124 12.60 8.86 7.33
C PHE A 124 11.84 10.09 6.80
N GLY A 125 11.11 10.83 7.63
CA GLY A 125 10.23 11.92 7.18
C GLY A 125 8.92 11.43 6.56
N GLN A 126 8.55 10.16 6.74
CA GLN A 126 7.38 9.54 6.11
C GLN A 126 6.04 10.13 6.57
N LEU A 127 5.99 10.78 7.72
CA LEU A 127 4.79 11.50 8.18
C LEU A 127 4.56 12.83 7.45
N GLY A 128 5.63 13.47 6.96
CA GLY A 128 5.51 14.78 6.33
C GLY A 128 5.13 15.93 7.29
N VAL A 129 5.37 15.78 8.59
CA VAL A 129 4.97 16.76 9.64
C VAL A 129 6.12 17.68 10.06
N GLY A 130 7.21 17.72 9.29
CA GLY A 130 8.41 18.49 9.58
C GLY A 130 9.55 17.66 10.16
N GLU A 131 10.72 18.29 10.33
CA GLU A 131 11.97 17.59 10.67
C GLU A 131 12.18 17.35 12.16
N THR A 132 11.55 18.15 13.01
CA THR A 132 11.74 18.09 14.46
C THR A 132 11.06 16.89 15.11
N THR A 133 9.98 16.41 14.53
CA THR A 133 9.21 15.26 15.02
C THR A 133 9.85 13.97 14.55
N LYS A 134 10.32 13.11 15.47
CA LYS A 134 10.87 11.78 15.13
C LYS A 134 9.81 10.68 15.10
N GLN A 135 8.78 10.82 15.90
CA GLN A 135 7.58 9.96 15.97
C GLN A 135 6.48 10.69 16.72
N THR A 136 5.23 10.29 16.52
CA THR A 136 4.08 10.85 17.23
C THR A 136 2.99 9.81 17.43
N ALA A 137 2.41 9.78 18.61
CA ALA A 137 1.21 9.01 18.93
C ALA A 137 -0.09 9.82 18.70
N ASP A 138 0.05 11.12 18.45
CA ASP A 138 -1.06 12.00 18.09
C ASP A 138 -1.17 12.12 16.58
N LEU A 139 -2.39 12.32 16.10
CA LEU A 139 -2.65 12.60 14.69
C LEU A 139 -2.26 14.04 14.37
N LEU A 140 -1.24 14.22 13.54
CA LEU A 140 -0.75 15.51 13.09
C LEU A 140 -1.08 15.74 11.61
N ALA A 141 -1.43 16.98 11.25
CA ALA A 141 -1.63 17.35 9.86
C ALA A 141 -0.31 17.32 9.07
N VAL A 142 -0.33 16.71 7.89
CA VAL A 142 0.79 16.76 6.95
C VAL A 142 0.97 18.19 6.46
N VAL A 143 2.20 18.71 6.56
CA VAL A 143 2.49 20.10 6.18
C VAL A 143 2.72 20.25 4.67
N GLY A 144 2.46 21.43 4.13
CA GLY A 144 2.82 21.76 2.73
C GLY A 144 1.84 21.24 1.66
N LEU A 145 0.84 20.46 2.00
CA LEU A 145 -0.27 20.11 1.11
C LEU A 145 -1.29 21.27 1.13
N LYS A 146 -1.31 22.07 0.08
CA LYS A 146 -2.13 23.30 0.01
C LYS A 146 -3.46 23.10 -0.71
N GLU A 147 -3.58 21.99 -1.43
CA GLU A 147 -4.74 21.65 -2.25
C GLU A 147 -5.51 20.48 -1.60
N PRO A 148 -6.82 20.34 -1.90
CA PRO A 148 -7.59 19.18 -1.48
C PRO A 148 -6.94 17.86 -1.95
N ILE A 149 -6.71 16.92 -1.04
CA ILE A 149 -6.12 15.62 -1.38
C ILE A 149 -7.23 14.61 -1.63
N VAL A 150 -7.14 13.87 -2.74
CA VAL A 150 -8.14 12.88 -3.17
C VAL A 150 -7.67 11.44 -3.05
N SER A 151 -6.35 11.22 -2.99
CA SER A 151 -5.77 9.88 -2.83
C SER A 151 -4.46 9.95 -2.03
N VAL A 152 -4.24 8.95 -1.16
CA VAL A 152 -3.01 8.79 -0.39
C VAL A 152 -2.52 7.35 -0.46
N ALA A 153 -1.20 7.15 -0.40
CA ALA A 153 -0.59 5.84 -0.29
C ALA A 153 0.62 5.87 0.64
N ALA A 154 0.78 4.81 1.42
CA ALA A 154 1.90 4.60 2.32
C ALA A 154 2.73 3.39 1.86
N GLY A 155 4.00 3.61 1.60
CA GLY A 155 4.95 2.54 1.36
C GLY A 155 5.67 2.11 2.64
N LEU A 156 6.81 1.42 2.50
CA LEU A 156 7.56 0.99 3.68
C LEU A 156 8.04 2.18 4.53
N ARG A 157 8.60 3.22 3.90
CA ARG A 157 9.21 4.41 4.53
C ARG A 157 9.06 5.67 3.69
N HIS A 158 7.98 5.75 2.91
CA HIS A 158 7.65 6.91 2.08
C HIS A 158 6.14 7.00 1.90
N SER A 159 5.69 8.14 1.49
CA SER A 159 4.28 8.49 1.34
C SER A 159 4.02 9.19 0.02
N LEU A 160 2.82 9.02 -0.50
CA LEU A 160 2.33 9.67 -1.72
C LEU A 160 0.97 10.31 -1.45
N ALA A 161 0.69 11.39 -2.16
CA ALA A 161 -0.64 12.00 -2.22
C ALA A 161 -0.94 12.55 -3.62
N VAL A 162 -2.21 12.57 -3.99
CA VAL A 162 -2.71 13.24 -5.20
C VAL A 162 -3.71 14.29 -4.78
N SER A 163 -3.56 15.51 -5.31
CA SER A 163 -4.55 16.57 -5.15
C SER A 163 -5.67 16.48 -6.21
N ASP A 164 -6.77 17.15 -5.99
CA ASP A 164 -7.88 17.28 -6.93
C ASP A 164 -7.50 18.00 -8.23
N SER A 165 -6.45 18.84 -8.18
CA SER A 165 -5.86 19.49 -9.37
C SER A 165 -4.95 18.56 -10.18
N GLY A 166 -4.67 17.33 -9.70
CA GLY A 166 -3.79 16.36 -10.34
C GLY A 166 -2.30 16.56 -10.02
N CYS A 167 -1.94 17.24 -8.95
CA CYS A 167 -0.58 17.29 -8.44
C CYS A 167 -0.27 16.03 -7.62
N VAL A 168 0.82 15.36 -7.94
CA VAL A 168 1.33 14.22 -7.18
C VAL A 168 2.45 14.65 -6.28
N TYR A 169 2.33 14.37 -4.99
CA TYR A 169 3.34 14.64 -3.98
C TYR A 169 3.95 13.34 -3.47
N GLN A 170 5.24 13.38 -3.20
CA GLN A 170 5.98 12.30 -2.54
C GLN A 170 6.84 12.87 -1.41
N TRP A 171 6.97 12.12 -0.31
CA TRP A 171 7.85 12.44 0.80
C TRP A 171 8.28 11.17 1.55
N GLY A 172 9.25 11.34 2.44
CA GLY A 172 9.92 10.22 3.11
C GLY A 172 11.11 9.69 2.29
N THR A 173 12.23 9.47 2.98
CA THR A 173 13.52 9.14 2.35
C THR A 173 13.73 7.65 2.14
N GLY A 174 12.66 6.83 2.16
CA GLY A 174 12.74 5.37 2.03
C GLY A 174 13.36 4.89 0.72
N LEU A 175 13.23 5.67 -0.36
CA LEU A 175 13.79 5.34 -1.66
C LEU A 175 15.22 5.90 -1.87
N PHE A 176 15.68 6.82 -1.00
CA PHE A 176 16.92 7.55 -1.21
C PHE A 176 18.15 6.66 -1.38
N SER A 177 18.34 5.66 -0.54
CA SER A 177 19.50 4.77 -0.61
C SER A 177 19.52 3.90 -1.87
N HIS A 178 18.34 3.48 -2.34
CA HIS A 178 18.19 2.76 -3.61
C HIS A 178 18.54 3.67 -4.79
N ALA A 179 17.95 4.88 -4.81
CA ALA A 179 18.22 5.89 -5.82
C ALA A 179 19.70 6.28 -5.87
N LYS A 180 20.32 6.59 -4.72
CA LYS A 180 21.74 6.97 -4.64
C LYS A 180 22.67 5.91 -5.22
N ARG A 181 22.37 4.63 -4.95
CA ARG A 181 23.17 3.51 -5.48
C ARG A 181 23.01 3.35 -6.99
N ALA A 182 21.78 3.45 -7.49
CA ALA A 182 21.45 3.22 -8.90
C ALA A 182 21.85 4.40 -9.80
N LEU A 183 21.79 5.64 -9.29
CA LEU A 183 22.00 6.85 -10.06
C LEU A 183 23.44 7.39 -9.97
N SER A 184 24.30 6.85 -9.07
CA SER A 184 25.68 7.33 -8.92
C SER A 184 26.42 7.33 -10.26
N PRO A 185 27.11 8.44 -10.60
CA PRO A 185 27.44 9.64 -9.81
C PRO A 185 26.41 10.78 -9.85
N HIS A 186 25.26 10.58 -10.52
CA HIS A 186 24.23 11.62 -10.67
C HIS A 186 23.50 11.93 -9.35
N PRO A 187 23.01 13.16 -9.15
CA PRO A 187 22.28 13.55 -7.96
C PRO A 187 20.90 12.84 -7.89
N VAL A 188 20.46 12.55 -6.67
CA VAL A 188 19.12 12.00 -6.43
C VAL A 188 18.07 13.11 -6.56
N PRO A 189 16.97 12.90 -7.32
CA PRO A 189 15.88 13.86 -7.41
C PRO A 189 15.26 14.22 -6.05
N SER A 190 14.85 15.49 -5.88
CA SER A 190 14.37 16.02 -4.61
C SER A 190 13.15 15.28 -4.05
N HIS A 191 12.22 14.85 -4.88
CA HIS A 191 11.03 14.10 -4.42
C HIS A 191 11.36 12.72 -3.80
N LEU A 192 12.55 12.15 -4.08
CA LEU A 192 13.02 10.90 -3.49
C LEU A 192 13.82 11.09 -2.18
N CYS A 193 14.13 12.33 -1.82
CA CYS A 193 14.94 12.65 -0.63
C CYS A 193 14.27 13.70 0.29
N SER A 194 13.09 14.19 -0.03
CA SER A 194 12.37 15.16 0.80
C SER A 194 11.74 14.49 2.01
N ARG A 195 11.77 15.15 3.15
CA ARG A 195 11.10 14.73 4.40
C ARG A 195 9.72 15.37 4.58
N VAL A 196 9.33 16.22 3.65
CA VAL A 196 8.00 16.86 3.56
C VAL A 196 7.48 16.71 2.13
N PRO A 197 6.17 16.82 1.91
CA PRO A 197 5.59 16.70 0.58
C PRO A 197 6.34 17.53 -0.48
N TYR A 198 6.79 16.86 -1.52
CA TYR A 198 7.48 17.45 -2.65
C TYR A 198 6.85 16.99 -3.96
N LEU A 199 6.67 17.91 -4.89
CA LEU A 199 6.00 17.65 -6.17
C LEU A 199 6.79 16.63 -7.00
N VAL A 200 6.13 15.58 -7.46
CA VAL A 200 6.68 14.58 -8.37
C VAL A 200 6.64 15.13 -9.80
N PRO A 201 7.76 15.20 -10.52
CA PRO A 201 7.79 15.77 -11.86
C PRO A 201 7.14 14.87 -12.90
N GLY A 202 6.69 15.46 -14.02
CA GLY A 202 6.26 14.75 -15.23
C GLY A 202 4.82 14.26 -15.25
N LEU A 203 4.02 14.57 -14.21
CA LEU A 203 2.61 14.17 -14.13
C LEU A 203 1.61 15.33 -14.26
N ASN A 204 2.08 16.58 -14.27
CA ASN A 204 1.24 17.79 -14.13
C ASN A 204 0.12 17.98 -15.18
N GLN A 205 0.17 17.27 -16.32
CA GLN A 205 -0.86 17.37 -17.37
C GLN A 205 -1.53 16.02 -17.65
N ARG A 206 -1.34 15.06 -16.77
CA ARG A 206 -1.78 13.67 -16.97
C ARG A 206 -3.04 13.30 -16.18
N LYS A 207 -3.61 14.26 -15.43
CA LYS A 207 -4.77 14.05 -14.55
C LYS A 207 -4.65 12.82 -13.64
N PRO A 208 -3.65 12.75 -12.77
CA PRO A 208 -3.54 11.73 -11.75
C PRO A 208 -4.79 11.69 -10.87
N GLN A 209 -5.26 10.49 -10.53
CA GLN A 209 -6.42 10.31 -9.65
C GLN A 209 -6.13 9.35 -8.48
N LEU A 210 -5.19 8.42 -8.63
CA LEU A 210 -4.91 7.40 -7.63
C LEU A 210 -3.42 7.12 -7.57
N VAL A 211 -2.91 6.93 -6.35
CA VAL A 211 -1.55 6.47 -6.09
C VAL A 211 -1.55 5.17 -5.31
N ALA A 212 -0.52 4.35 -5.54
CA ALA A 212 -0.20 3.19 -4.74
C ALA A 212 1.30 3.13 -4.45
N ALA A 213 1.68 2.54 -3.33
CA ALA A 213 3.07 2.46 -2.90
C ALA A 213 3.41 1.07 -2.37
N GLY A 214 4.53 0.52 -2.83
CA GLY A 214 5.10 -0.70 -2.30
C GLY A 214 6.23 -0.43 -1.30
N SER A 215 7.12 -1.39 -1.10
CA SER A 215 8.25 -1.20 -0.17
C SER A 215 9.24 -0.12 -0.65
N ALA A 216 9.53 -0.08 -1.94
CA ALA A 216 10.46 0.86 -2.55
C ALA A 216 10.08 1.22 -4.00
N HIS A 217 8.81 1.14 -4.36
CA HIS A 217 8.29 1.57 -5.65
C HIS A 217 6.97 2.29 -5.49
N CYS A 218 6.60 3.05 -6.49
CA CYS A 218 5.42 3.89 -6.52
C CYS A 218 4.66 3.67 -7.82
N ALA A 219 3.35 3.83 -7.77
CA ALA A 219 2.46 3.80 -8.91
C ALA A 219 1.53 5.02 -8.88
N CYS A 220 1.19 5.54 -10.06
CA CYS A 220 0.20 6.59 -10.24
C CYS A 220 -0.69 6.24 -11.43
N LEU A 221 -1.99 6.24 -11.21
CA LEU A 221 -3.01 6.00 -12.22
C LEU A 221 -3.72 7.31 -12.56
N THR A 222 -3.91 7.56 -13.84
CA THR A 222 -4.60 8.75 -14.37
C THR A 222 -6.07 8.47 -14.66
N GLU A 223 -6.86 9.51 -14.88
CA GLU A 223 -8.27 9.41 -15.30
C GLU A 223 -8.43 8.69 -16.64
N GLU A 224 -7.46 8.83 -17.55
CA GLU A 224 -7.43 8.15 -18.85
C GLU A 224 -7.07 6.66 -18.74
N GLY A 225 -6.61 6.20 -17.58
CA GLY A 225 -6.18 4.82 -17.36
C GLY A 225 -4.69 4.57 -17.65
N ASP A 226 -3.92 5.63 -17.83
CA ASP A 226 -2.47 5.55 -17.95
C ASP A 226 -1.85 5.23 -16.59
N LEU A 227 -1.02 4.19 -16.54
CA LEU A 227 -0.31 3.76 -15.34
C LEU A 227 1.16 4.15 -15.41
N PHE A 228 1.61 4.96 -14.46
CA PHE A 228 3.00 5.38 -14.29
C PHE A 228 3.62 4.67 -13.10
N LEU A 229 4.87 4.20 -13.27
CA LEU A 229 5.65 3.53 -12.23
C LEU A 229 7.00 4.20 -12.06
N TRP A 230 7.54 4.23 -10.82
CA TRP A 230 8.91 4.67 -10.51
C TRP A 230 9.42 4.03 -9.21
N GLY A 231 10.71 4.20 -8.93
CA GLY A 231 11.39 3.63 -7.78
C GLY A 231 12.24 2.41 -8.11
N SER A 232 12.34 1.46 -7.19
CA SER A 232 13.15 0.24 -7.32
C SER A 232 12.49 -0.81 -8.20
N ASN A 233 13.30 -1.45 -9.04
CA ASN A 233 12.90 -2.54 -9.93
C ASN A 233 13.58 -3.87 -9.58
N LYS A 234 14.02 -4.02 -8.34
CA LYS A 234 14.79 -5.21 -7.90
C LYS A 234 14.08 -6.54 -8.21
N HIS A 235 12.75 -6.53 -8.26
CA HIS A 235 11.93 -7.73 -8.46
C HIS A 235 11.06 -7.66 -9.73
N GLY A 236 11.40 -6.79 -10.70
CA GLY A 236 10.65 -6.64 -11.93
C GLY A 236 9.34 -5.88 -11.81
N GLN A 237 9.09 -5.22 -10.67
CA GLN A 237 7.85 -4.51 -10.41
C GLN A 237 7.61 -3.27 -11.28
N LEU A 238 8.64 -2.79 -12.00
CA LEU A 238 8.52 -1.64 -12.92
C LEU A 238 8.49 -2.03 -14.39
N THR A 239 8.50 -3.33 -14.72
CA THR A 239 8.40 -3.86 -16.11
C THR A 239 9.50 -3.38 -17.06
N THR A 240 10.63 -2.94 -16.57
CA THR A 240 11.77 -2.43 -17.34
C THR A 240 13.04 -3.23 -17.03
N ALA A 241 14.08 -3.06 -17.84
CA ALA A 241 15.42 -3.61 -17.56
C ALA A 241 16.20 -2.76 -16.56
N GLU A 242 15.82 -1.50 -16.39
CA GLU A 242 16.50 -0.58 -15.47
C GLU A 242 16.28 -1.00 -14.01
N PRO A 243 17.32 -1.01 -13.16
CA PRO A 243 17.21 -1.40 -11.76
C PRO A 243 16.44 -0.39 -10.90
N PHE A 244 16.32 0.84 -11.39
CA PHE A 244 15.65 1.95 -10.71
C PHE A 244 15.16 3.00 -11.71
N LEU A 245 13.91 3.44 -11.58
CA LEU A 245 13.37 4.58 -12.32
C LEU A 245 13.25 5.79 -11.38
N PRO A 246 14.00 6.87 -11.64
CA PRO A 246 14.00 8.05 -10.76
C PRO A 246 12.74 8.92 -10.89
N THR A 247 12.00 8.79 -11.99
CA THR A 247 10.82 9.59 -12.31
C THR A 247 9.69 8.70 -12.83
N PRO A 248 8.42 9.14 -12.72
CA PRO A 248 7.29 8.42 -13.27
C PRO A 248 7.48 8.05 -14.76
N THR A 249 7.37 6.80 -15.06
CA THR A 249 7.52 6.24 -16.41
C THR A 249 6.24 5.53 -16.80
N LEU A 250 5.69 5.89 -17.95
CA LEU A 250 4.44 5.33 -18.47
C LEU A 250 4.60 3.85 -18.80
N LEU A 251 3.74 3.02 -18.27
CA LEU A 251 3.62 1.63 -18.64
C LEU A 251 2.87 1.51 -19.98
N LYS A 252 3.38 0.67 -20.87
CA LYS A 252 2.79 0.52 -22.22
C LYS A 252 1.37 -0.05 -22.11
N PRO A 253 0.34 0.61 -22.68
CA PRO A 253 -1.06 0.13 -22.60
C PRO A 253 -1.28 -1.28 -23.20
N CYS A 254 -0.46 -1.69 -24.16
CA CYS A 254 -0.53 -3.03 -24.76
C CYS A 254 -0.30 -4.16 -23.72
N LEU A 255 0.33 -3.89 -22.59
CA LEU A 255 0.52 -4.85 -21.50
C LEU A 255 -0.80 -5.22 -20.82
N PHE A 256 -1.81 -4.37 -20.93
CA PHE A 256 -3.16 -4.58 -20.42
C PHE A 256 -4.14 -4.89 -21.57
N LYS A 257 -3.65 -5.45 -22.69
CA LYS A 257 -4.45 -5.75 -23.89
C LYS A 257 -5.15 -4.51 -24.49
N ALA A 258 -4.51 -3.34 -24.33
CA ALA A 258 -5.02 -2.02 -24.70
C ALA A 258 -6.34 -1.62 -24.01
N GLU A 259 -6.67 -2.24 -22.88
CA GLU A 259 -7.80 -1.83 -22.03
C GLU A 259 -7.37 -0.74 -21.05
N LYS A 260 -8.34 0.11 -20.69
CA LYS A 260 -8.17 1.14 -19.68
C LYS A 260 -8.00 0.52 -18.29
N VAL A 261 -6.93 0.89 -17.57
CA VAL A 261 -6.75 0.52 -16.17
C VAL A 261 -7.64 1.42 -15.31
N LEU A 262 -8.43 0.83 -14.40
CA LEU A 262 -9.31 1.55 -13.48
C LEU A 262 -8.80 1.59 -12.04
N LYS A 263 -8.07 0.56 -11.63
CA LYS A 263 -7.55 0.46 -10.26
C LYS A 263 -6.15 -0.14 -10.25
N VAL A 264 -5.33 0.29 -9.31
CA VAL A 264 -4.00 -0.26 -9.06
C VAL A 264 -3.76 -0.42 -7.57
N TRP A 265 -3.12 -1.50 -7.19
CA TRP A 265 -2.66 -1.79 -5.84
C TRP A 265 -1.21 -2.22 -5.88
N SER A 266 -0.47 -1.93 -4.85
CA SER A 266 0.90 -2.38 -4.68
C SER A 266 1.02 -3.16 -3.38
N GLY A 267 1.55 -4.37 -3.46
CA GLY A 267 2.15 -5.06 -2.33
C GLY A 267 3.60 -4.58 -2.13
N TRP A 268 4.36 -5.21 -1.25
CA TRP A 268 5.74 -4.75 -1.01
C TRP A 268 6.60 -4.81 -2.27
N THR A 269 6.49 -5.88 -3.06
CA THR A 269 7.39 -6.14 -4.20
C THR A 269 6.65 -6.58 -5.46
N HIS A 270 5.33 -6.44 -5.48
CA HIS A 270 4.47 -6.79 -6.60
C HIS A 270 3.36 -5.75 -6.80
N ASN A 271 2.71 -5.77 -7.92
CA ASN A 271 1.58 -4.92 -8.27
C ASN A 271 0.39 -5.74 -8.76
N VAL A 272 -0.78 -5.18 -8.56
CA VAL A 272 -2.04 -5.67 -9.11
C VAL A 272 -2.75 -4.52 -9.79
N ALA A 273 -3.30 -4.74 -10.99
CA ALA A 273 -4.13 -3.77 -11.70
C ALA A 273 -5.43 -4.42 -12.18
N GLN A 274 -6.50 -3.63 -12.20
CA GLN A 274 -7.79 -4.03 -12.74
C GLN A 274 -8.19 -3.12 -13.88
N THR A 275 -8.64 -3.71 -15.01
CA THR A 275 -9.09 -2.97 -16.19
C THR A 275 -10.60 -2.74 -16.16
N GLU A 276 -11.08 -1.92 -17.10
CA GLU A 276 -12.49 -1.58 -17.27
C GLU A 276 -13.40 -2.79 -17.54
N SER A 277 -12.88 -3.85 -18.15
CA SER A 277 -13.60 -5.10 -18.35
C SER A 277 -13.57 -6.02 -17.12
N GLY A 278 -12.98 -5.58 -16.00
CA GLY A 278 -12.86 -6.35 -14.77
C GLY A 278 -11.72 -7.37 -14.77
N LYS A 279 -10.85 -7.39 -15.79
CA LYS A 279 -9.67 -8.27 -15.80
C LYS A 279 -8.64 -7.81 -14.80
N VAL A 280 -8.02 -8.76 -14.12
CA VAL A 280 -6.99 -8.50 -13.10
C VAL A 280 -5.64 -8.98 -13.60
N PHE A 281 -4.64 -8.12 -13.52
CA PHE A 281 -3.26 -8.36 -13.93
C PHE A 281 -2.32 -8.26 -12.73
N THR A 282 -1.31 -9.14 -12.67
CA THR A 282 -0.28 -9.11 -11.62
C THR A 282 1.12 -9.19 -12.21
N TRP A 283 2.10 -8.54 -11.57
CA TRP A 283 3.51 -8.61 -11.94
C TRP A 283 4.43 -8.20 -10.78
N GLY A 284 5.72 -8.51 -10.91
CA GLY A 284 6.74 -8.28 -9.90
C GLY A 284 7.21 -9.57 -9.25
N ARG A 285 7.52 -9.56 -7.96
CA ARG A 285 7.98 -10.75 -7.24
C ARG A 285 6.90 -11.81 -7.17
N GLY A 286 7.28 -13.07 -7.40
CA GLY A 286 6.36 -14.20 -7.44
C GLY A 286 6.76 -15.39 -6.54
N ASP A 287 7.83 -15.27 -5.74
CA ASP A 287 8.46 -16.38 -5.02
C ASP A 287 7.53 -17.07 -3.99
N TYR A 288 6.54 -16.33 -3.48
CA TYR A 288 5.58 -16.81 -2.47
C TYR A 288 4.17 -17.04 -3.01
N GLY A 289 4.00 -17.02 -4.35
CA GLY A 289 2.70 -17.18 -4.99
C GLY A 289 1.84 -15.90 -5.02
N GLN A 290 2.37 -14.74 -4.63
CA GLN A 290 1.63 -13.46 -4.60
C GLN A 290 1.17 -12.98 -5.96
N LEU A 291 1.65 -13.57 -7.07
CA LEU A 291 1.14 -13.27 -8.40
C LEU A 291 -0.14 -14.06 -8.76
N GLY A 292 -0.57 -15.02 -7.92
CA GLY A 292 -1.79 -15.80 -8.13
C GLY A 292 -1.77 -16.70 -9.38
N ARG A 293 -0.59 -16.95 -9.94
CA ARG A 293 -0.37 -17.76 -11.14
C ARG A 293 0.88 -18.61 -10.99
N ARG A 294 0.98 -19.70 -11.75
CA ARG A 294 2.19 -20.51 -11.80
C ARG A 294 3.28 -19.70 -12.48
N VAL A 295 4.38 -19.51 -11.78
CA VAL A 295 5.57 -18.88 -12.30
C VAL A 295 6.48 -19.98 -12.80
N SER A 296 6.87 -19.95 -14.09
CA SER A 296 7.84 -20.90 -14.66
C SER A 296 9.21 -20.64 -14.02
N THR A 297 9.55 -21.40 -13.00
CA THR A 297 10.93 -21.48 -12.52
C THR A 297 11.72 -22.33 -13.48
N SER A 298 12.31 -21.73 -14.52
CA SER A 298 13.39 -22.39 -15.24
C SER A 298 14.62 -22.46 -14.32
N GLN A 299 14.69 -23.51 -13.51
CA GLN A 299 15.93 -23.89 -12.85
C GLN A 299 16.94 -24.28 -13.95
N LYS A 300 17.77 -23.34 -14.37
CA LYS A 300 19.06 -23.71 -14.90
C LYS A 300 19.95 -24.04 -13.69
N THR A 301 19.97 -25.30 -13.31
CA THR A 301 21.08 -25.89 -12.55
C THR A 301 22.30 -25.85 -13.47
N GLU A 302 23.07 -24.78 -13.44
CA GLU A 302 24.44 -24.81 -13.89
C GLU A 302 25.24 -25.57 -12.82
N GLN A 303 25.48 -26.85 -13.07
CA GLN A 303 26.47 -27.61 -12.33
C GLN A 303 27.85 -27.09 -12.74
N HIS A 304 28.43 -26.25 -11.88
CA HIS A 304 29.86 -26.01 -11.94
C HIS A 304 30.61 -27.24 -11.49
N ALA A 305 31.69 -27.60 -12.19
CA ALA A 305 32.51 -28.76 -11.96
C ALA A 305 33.28 -28.75 -10.60
N ASP A 306 33.08 -27.75 -9.74
CA ASP A 306 33.77 -27.59 -8.45
C ASP A 306 32.86 -27.77 -7.22
N GLY A 307 31.59 -28.14 -7.40
CA GLY A 307 30.68 -28.45 -6.29
C GLY A 307 30.20 -27.28 -5.44
N SER A 308 30.39 -26.00 -5.83
CA SER A 308 29.87 -24.86 -5.14
C SER A 308 28.46 -24.50 -5.67
N VAL A 309 27.47 -24.44 -4.75
CA VAL A 309 26.10 -24.00 -5.04
C VAL A 309 26.06 -22.48 -4.88
N ALA A 310 26.05 -21.73 -5.98
CA ALA A 310 25.74 -20.31 -5.96
C ALA A 310 24.22 -20.15 -5.89
N GLU A 311 23.69 -19.71 -4.75
CA GLU A 311 22.31 -19.21 -4.60
C GLU A 311 22.18 -17.87 -5.32
N GLY A 312 22.09 -17.88 -6.63
CA GLY A 312 21.79 -16.76 -7.49
C GLY A 312 20.57 -17.08 -8.34
N GLY A 313 19.36 -17.03 -7.75
CA GLY A 313 18.12 -17.19 -8.50
C GLY A 313 18.00 -16.08 -9.55
N SER A 314 18.31 -16.38 -10.79
CA SER A 314 17.97 -15.55 -11.96
C SER A 314 16.45 -15.42 -12.01
N GLN A 315 15.90 -14.26 -11.60
CA GLN A 315 14.49 -13.94 -11.80
C GLN A 315 14.19 -14.03 -13.30
N THR A 316 13.28 -14.93 -13.65
CA THR A 316 12.87 -15.10 -15.05
C THR A 316 12.16 -13.83 -15.50
N LYS A 317 12.50 -13.32 -16.70
CA LYS A 317 11.90 -12.14 -17.35
C LYS A 317 10.36 -12.19 -17.42
N GLU A 318 9.77 -13.36 -17.28
CA GLU A 318 8.33 -13.62 -17.38
C GLU A 318 7.50 -13.00 -16.24
N ASN A 319 8.06 -12.87 -15.03
CA ASN A 319 7.35 -12.28 -13.90
C ASN A 319 7.33 -10.75 -13.91
N CYS A 320 8.17 -10.14 -14.72
CA CYS A 320 8.32 -8.69 -14.81
C CYS A 320 7.22 -8.01 -15.62
N LEU A 321 6.39 -8.77 -16.35
CA LEU A 321 5.32 -8.23 -17.18
C LEU A 321 3.95 -8.50 -16.56
N PRO A 322 2.98 -7.56 -16.69
CA PRO A 322 1.59 -7.80 -16.33
C PRO A 322 1.01 -9.02 -17.05
N GLU A 323 0.47 -9.95 -16.28
CA GLU A 323 -0.22 -11.12 -16.80
C GLU A 323 -1.56 -11.30 -16.11
N GLU A 324 -2.60 -11.65 -16.87
CA GLU A 324 -3.97 -11.77 -16.43
C GLU A 324 -4.20 -13.00 -15.53
N ILE A 325 -4.93 -12.80 -14.43
CA ILE A 325 -5.44 -13.87 -13.57
C ILE A 325 -6.92 -14.08 -13.88
N LYS A 326 -7.22 -15.07 -14.70
CA LYS A 326 -8.58 -15.33 -15.22
C LYS A 326 -9.64 -15.60 -14.12
N VAL A 327 -9.25 -16.23 -13.02
CA VAL A 327 -10.19 -16.55 -11.91
C VAL A 327 -10.64 -15.32 -11.12
N LEU A 328 -10.00 -14.15 -11.32
CA LEU A 328 -10.34 -12.90 -10.65
C LEU A 328 -11.15 -11.94 -11.54
N ILE A 329 -11.63 -12.38 -12.69
CA ILE A 329 -12.51 -11.55 -13.52
C ILE A 329 -13.76 -11.21 -12.69
N GLY A 330 -14.11 -9.92 -12.64
CA GLY A 330 -15.25 -9.44 -11.85
C GLY A 330 -14.96 -9.26 -10.36
N ALA A 331 -13.69 -9.28 -9.94
CA ALA A 331 -13.33 -8.93 -8.57
C ALA A 331 -13.82 -7.53 -8.21
N THR A 332 -14.60 -7.42 -7.12
CA THR A 332 -15.19 -6.16 -6.65
C THR A 332 -14.23 -5.42 -5.72
N GLN A 333 -13.45 -6.16 -4.95
CA GLN A 333 -12.44 -5.61 -4.03
C GLN A 333 -11.15 -6.42 -4.12
N ILE A 334 -10.02 -5.72 -4.08
CA ILE A 334 -8.68 -6.30 -4.00
C ILE A 334 -7.90 -5.53 -2.94
N SER A 335 -7.08 -6.23 -2.18
CA SER A 335 -6.13 -5.64 -1.24
C SER A 335 -4.82 -6.40 -1.32
N CYS A 336 -3.71 -5.68 -1.30
CA CYS A 336 -2.37 -6.24 -1.31
C CYS A 336 -1.73 -6.07 0.07
N GLY A 337 -1.20 -7.17 0.60
CA GLY A 337 -0.32 -7.15 1.75
C GLY A 337 1.16 -7.11 1.34
N SER A 338 2.05 -7.48 2.25
CA SER A 338 3.48 -7.54 1.94
C SER A 338 3.79 -8.53 0.82
N GLU A 339 3.39 -9.78 0.99
CA GLU A 339 3.67 -10.88 0.06
C GLU A 339 2.42 -11.75 -0.21
N HIS A 340 1.22 -11.16 -0.10
CA HIS A 340 -0.06 -11.82 -0.36
C HIS A 340 -1.11 -10.84 -0.88
N ASN A 341 -2.19 -11.35 -1.43
CA ASN A 341 -3.34 -10.57 -1.88
C ASN A 341 -4.64 -11.20 -1.35
N LEU A 342 -5.65 -10.37 -1.22
CA LEU A 342 -7.01 -10.74 -0.94
C LEU A 342 -7.92 -10.18 -2.03
N ALA A 343 -8.90 -10.94 -2.46
CA ALA A 343 -9.89 -10.48 -3.44
C ALA A 343 -11.28 -10.98 -3.06
N ILE A 344 -12.29 -10.15 -3.28
CA ILE A 344 -13.69 -10.53 -3.26
C ILE A 344 -14.14 -10.62 -4.71
N VAL A 345 -14.66 -11.79 -5.10
CA VAL A 345 -15.22 -12.04 -6.44
C VAL A 345 -16.67 -12.41 -6.26
N GLU A 346 -17.56 -11.69 -6.91
CA GLU A 346 -18.97 -12.04 -6.96
C GLU A 346 -19.16 -13.10 -8.05
N HIS A 347 -19.59 -14.28 -7.66
CA HIS A 347 -20.03 -15.30 -8.62
C HIS A 347 -21.49 -15.03 -8.98
N ALA A 348 -21.73 -14.80 -10.27
CA ALA A 348 -23.07 -14.68 -10.84
C ALA A 348 -23.79 -16.04 -10.86
#